data_8b57878df629e0090961fc4a543b6a45
#
_entry.id   8b57878df629e0090961fc4a543b6a45
#
_cell.length_a   1.000
_cell.length_b   1.000
_cell.length_c   1.000
_cell.angle_alpha   90.00
_cell.angle_beta   90.00
_cell.angle_gamma   90.00
#
_symmetry.space_group_name_H-M   'P 1'
#
loop_
_entity.id
_entity.type
_entity.pdbx_description
1 polymer ?
#
loop_
_entity_poly.entity_id
_entity_poly.type
_entity_poly.pdbx_seq_one_letter_code
_entity_poly.pdbx_strand_id
1 'polypeptide(L)'
;MTPNQVTAARVAAGFLAVAIFALFGRQTWADLGAIALIVASIALDALDGYVARIRNLATPLGAQFDILGDRIIENLFLTFFATAGLITLWVPVFFFARGTITDFLRGAAAKAGRSGFGRNSMLETRWGSALVASRGSRVAYATLKCVCFCWLGLEWTVERSSGDALSGAAAFGLRAVAHSLVGATVFFCLVRAVPVLWEGRRFLATSAPMPARTFGVSR
;
A
#
# COMPACT_ATOMS: atom_id res chain seq x y z
N MET A 1 18.84 -0.71 14.03
CA MET A 1 18.16 -1.27 12.85
C MET A 1 18.31 -0.28 11.70
N THR A 2 18.61 -0.78 10.52
CA THR A 2 18.60 0.04 9.29
C THR A 2 17.15 0.20 8.79
N PRO A 3 16.83 1.27 8.03
CA PRO A 3 15.48 1.43 7.47
C PRO A 3 15.01 0.20 6.68
N ASN A 4 15.89 -0.42 5.89
CA ASN A 4 15.57 -1.62 5.12
C ASN A 4 15.21 -2.84 6.00
N GLN A 5 15.82 -2.96 7.18
CA GLN A 5 15.46 -4.02 8.13
C GLN A 5 14.07 -3.80 8.73
N VAL A 6 13.68 -2.56 8.95
CA VAL A 6 12.32 -2.23 9.42
C VAL A 6 11.29 -2.56 8.34
N THR A 7 11.57 -2.19 7.07
CA THR A 7 10.70 -2.57 5.94
C THR A 7 10.57 -4.10 5.80
N ALA A 8 11.67 -4.85 5.92
CA ALA A 8 11.61 -6.31 5.89
C ALA A 8 10.80 -6.89 7.07
N ALA A 9 10.99 -6.35 8.28
CA ALA A 9 10.26 -6.80 9.46
C ALA A 9 8.75 -6.55 9.35
N ARG A 10 8.33 -5.39 8.81
CA ARG A 10 6.90 -5.11 8.62
C ARG A 10 6.27 -5.99 7.53
N VAL A 11 7.00 -6.32 6.47
CA VAL A 11 6.53 -7.27 5.45
C VAL A 11 6.38 -8.66 6.07
N ALA A 12 7.36 -9.12 6.86
CA ALA A 12 7.28 -10.38 7.57
C ALA A 12 6.10 -10.40 8.56
N ALA A 13 5.83 -9.30 9.28
CA ALA A 13 4.68 -9.17 10.17
C ALA A 13 3.35 -9.26 9.40
N GLY A 14 3.27 -8.69 8.19
CA GLY A 14 2.10 -8.81 7.31
C GLY A 14 1.84 -10.26 6.90
N PHE A 15 2.88 -10.98 6.45
CA PHE A 15 2.75 -12.41 6.12
C PHE A 15 2.36 -13.26 7.34
N LEU A 16 2.93 -12.95 8.51
CA LEU A 16 2.57 -13.64 9.76
C LEU A 16 1.11 -13.40 10.13
N ALA A 17 0.61 -12.17 9.99
CA ALA A 17 -0.80 -11.85 10.23
C ALA A 17 -1.73 -12.69 9.35
N VAL A 18 -1.45 -12.76 8.04
CA VAL A 18 -2.24 -13.57 7.10
C VAL A 18 -2.12 -15.06 7.43
N ALA A 19 -0.93 -15.55 7.77
CA ALA A 19 -0.73 -16.93 8.18
C ALA A 19 -1.55 -17.29 9.45
N ILE A 20 -1.62 -16.39 10.42
CA ILE A 20 -2.44 -16.56 11.62
C ILE A 20 -3.91 -16.64 11.23
N PHE A 21 -4.43 -15.71 10.45
CA PHE A 21 -5.82 -15.76 9.98
C PHE A 21 -6.16 -17.05 9.20
N ALA A 22 -5.23 -17.54 8.39
CA ALA A 22 -5.44 -18.71 7.56
C ALA A 22 -5.36 -20.04 8.35
N LEU A 23 -4.40 -20.15 9.29
CA LEU A 23 -4.01 -21.41 9.92
C LEU A 23 -4.69 -21.64 11.29
N PHE A 24 -4.90 -20.58 12.09
CA PHE A 24 -5.45 -20.68 13.44
C PHE A 24 -6.97 -20.51 13.46
N GLY A 25 -7.70 -21.33 12.72
CA GLY A 25 -9.14 -21.20 12.54
C GLY A 25 -9.96 -21.15 13.85
N ARG A 26 -10.89 -20.18 13.94
CA ARG A 26 -11.85 -19.97 15.04
C ARG A 26 -11.25 -19.63 16.42
N GLN A 27 -10.00 -19.24 16.48
CA GLN A 27 -9.36 -18.79 17.73
C GLN A 27 -9.33 -17.27 17.80
N THR A 28 -10.33 -16.67 18.39
CA THR A 28 -10.51 -15.20 18.47
C THR A 28 -9.26 -14.47 18.98
N TRP A 29 -8.54 -15.02 19.95
CA TRP A 29 -7.30 -14.43 20.45
C TRP A 29 -6.18 -14.39 19.40
N ALA A 30 -6.09 -15.39 18.52
CA ALA A 30 -5.10 -15.43 17.45
C ALA A 30 -5.46 -14.42 16.38
N ASP A 31 -6.73 -14.31 16.00
CA ASP A 31 -7.22 -13.32 15.02
C ASP A 31 -7.02 -11.88 15.54
N LEU A 32 -7.25 -11.62 16.83
CA LEU A 32 -6.92 -10.31 17.44
C LEU A 32 -5.41 -10.03 17.41
N GLY A 33 -4.58 -11.04 17.61
CA GLY A 33 -3.13 -10.95 17.43
C GLY A 33 -2.75 -10.60 15.99
N ALA A 34 -3.42 -11.20 15.00
CA ALA A 34 -3.23 -10.85 13.59
C ALA A 34 -3.62 -9.40 13.29
N ILE A 35 -4.73 -8.90 13.83
CA ILE A 35 -5.14 -7.49 13.72
C ILE A 35 -4.09 -6.58 14.35
N ALA A 36 -3.55 -6.94 15.51
CA ALA A 36 -2.46 -6.17 16.13
C ALA A 36 -1.20 -6.12 15.25
N LEU A 37 -0.87 -7.22 14.54
CA LEU A 37 0.23 -7.25 13.57
C LEU A 37 -0.05 -6.37 12.35
N ILE A 38 -1.29 -6.27 11.87
CA ILE A 38 -1.68 -5.31 10.82
C ILE A 38 -1.38 -3.88 11.27
N VAL A 39 -1.84 -3.51 12.47
CA VAL A 39 -1.60 -2.17 13.04
C VAL A 39 -0.10 -1.92 13.20
N ALA A 40 0.64 -2.88 13.75
CA ALA A 40 2.08 -2.77 13.93
C ALA A 40 2.81 -2.61 12.58
N SER A 41 2.44 -3.37 11.57
CA SER A 41 3.03 -3.29 10.22
C SER A 41 2.86 -1.89 9.61
N ILE A 42 1.68 -1.29 9.75
CA ILE A 42 1.39 0.06 9.24
C ILE A 42 2.04 1.15 10.09
N ALA A 43 2.09 0.97 11.42
CA ALA A 43 2.75 1.91 12.32
C ALA A 43 4.27 1.94 12.11
N LEU A 44 4.89 0.79 11.87
CA LEU A 44 6.32 0.67 11.56
C LEU A 44 6.70 1.43 10.29
N ASP A 45 5.81 1.48 9.29
CA ASP A 45 5.98 2.29 8.08
C ASP A 45 6.14 3.79 8.37
N ALA A 46 5.32 4.32 9.27
CA ALA A 46 5.43 5.72 9.69
C ALA A 46 6.73 5.99 10.48
N LEU A 47 7.18 4.99 11.26
CA LEU A 47 8.37 5.07 12.08
C LEU A 47 9.66 5.00 11.25
N ASP A 48 9.76 4.11 10.26
CA ASP A 48 10.99 3.97 9.46
C ASP A 48 11.24 5.20 8.61
N GLY A 49 10.19 5.77 8.00
CA GLY A 49 10.27 7.03 7.29
C GLY A 49 10.68 8.21 8.19
N TYR A 50 10.29 8.21 9.47
CA TYR A 50 10.70 9.22 10.45
C TYR A 50 12.17 9.05 10.84
N VAL A 51 12.58 7.82 11.17
CA VAL A 51 13.97 7.50 11.57
C VAL A 51 14.95 7.74 10.43
N ALA A 52 14.59 7.36 9.19
CA ALA A 52 15.42 7.59 8.02
C ALA A 52 15.73 9.09 7.81
N ARG A 53 14.73 9.95 8.03
CA ARG A 53 14.90 11.42 7.91
C ARG A 53 15.77 12.02 9.02
N ILE A 54 15.57 11.60 10.28
CA ILE A 54 16.34 12.14 11.42
C ILE A 54 17.80 11.71 11.35
N ARG A 55 18.06 10.47 10.92
CA ARG A 55 19.41 9.91 10.89
C ARG A 55 20.15 10.15 9.58
N ASN A 56 19.57 10.88 8.62
CA ASN A 56 20.11 11.10 7.27
C ASN A 56 20.54 9.80 6.56
N LEU A 57 19.81 8.70 6.82
CA LEU A 57 20.04 7.37 6.22
C LEU A 57 19.17 7.12 4.98
N ALA A 58 18.51 8.14 4.47
CA ALA A 58 17.65 8.04 3.29
C ALA A 58 18.51 7.77 2.05
N THR A 59 18.35 6.59 1.45
CA THR A 59 18.98 6.22 0.19
C THR A 59 17.92 6.04 -0.91
N PRO A 60 18.27 6.28 -2.19
CA PRO A 60 17.32 6.03 -3.29
C PRO A 60 16.84 4.58 -3.34
N LEU A 61 17.72 3.61 -3.05
CA LEU A 61 17.36 2.19 -3.00
C LEU A 61 16.42 1.89 -1.83
N GLY A 62 16.68 2.47 -0.65
CA GLY A 62 15.82 2.32 0.52
C GLY A 62 14.40 2.84 0.26
N ALA A 63 14.28 3.98 -0.42
CA ALA A 63 12.97 4.53 -0.79
C ALA A 63 12.21 3.64 -1.79
N GLN A 64 12.91 2.97 -2.72
CA GLN A 64 12.28 2.00 -3.62
C GLN A 64 11.87 0.72 -2.88
N PHE A 65 12.69 0.25 -1.94
CA PHE A 65 12.38 -0.91 -1.12
C PHE A 65 11.18 -0.69 -0.20
N ASP A 66 11.03 0.53 0.31
CA ASP A 66 9.86 0.95 1.08
C ASP A 66 8.57 0.92 0.24
N ILE A 67 8.60 1.50 -0.97
CA ILE A 67 7.48 1.43 -1.92
C ILE A 67 7.11 -0.02 -2.24
N LEU A 68 8.10 -0.89 -2.45
CA LEU A 68 7.89 -2.31 -2.71
C LEU A 68 7.21 -3.00 -1.52
N GLY A 69 7.69 -2.73 -0.28
CA GLY A 69 7.09 -3.26 0.94
C GLY A 69 5.62 -2.86 1.09
N ASP A 70 5.30 -1.60 0.82
CA ASP A 70 3.92 -1.11 0.81
C ASP A 70 3.04 -1.87 -0.18
N ARG A 71 3.53 -2.12 -1.38
CA ARG A 71 2.78 -2.87 -2.39
C ARG A 71 2.54 -4.30 -2.00
N ILE A 72 3.55 -4.96 -1.44
CA ILE A 72 3.43 -6.34 -0.97
C ILE A 72 2.35 -6.43 0.12
N ILE A 73 2.42 -5.58 1.14
CA ILE A 73 1.48 -5.61 2.27
C ILE A 73 0.05 -5.29 1.81
N GLU A 74 -0.13 -4.23 1.00
CA GLU A 74 -1.42 -3.82 0.47
C GLU A 74 -2.09 -4.95 -0.33
N ASN A 75 -1.36 -5.55 -1.27
CA ASN A 75 -1.90 -6.63 -2.09
C ASN A 75 -2.09 -7.93 -1.29
N LEU A 76 -1.21 -8.22 -0.33
CA LEU A 76 -1.31 -9.40 0.52
C LEU A 76 -2.63 -9.41 1.31
N PHE A 77 -2.94 -8.31 2.02
CA PHE A 77 -4.17 -8.21 2.79
C PHE A 77 -5.42 -8.19 1.91
N LEU A 78 -5.41 -7.40 0.83
CA LEU A 78 -6.56 -7.34 -0.07
C LEU A 78 -6.83 -8.69 -0.75
N THR A 79 -5.78 -9.41 -1.16
CA THR A 79 -5.93 -10.74 -1.76
C THR A 79 -6.45 -11.74 -0.74
N PHE A 80 -5.93 -11.72 0.50
CA PHE A 80 -6.43 -12.58 1.57
C PHE A 80 -7.92 -12.34 1.82
N PHE A 81 -8.35 -11.09 2.02
CA PHE A 81 -9.75 -10.78 2.28
C PHE A 81 -10.67 -11.06 1.07
N ALA A 82 -10.14 -10.97 -0.15
CA ALA A 82 -10.88 -11.37 -1.34
C ALA A 82 -11.06 -12.89 -1.43
N THR A 83 -10.02 -13.67 -1.12
CA THR A 83 -10.13 -15.14 -1.08
C THR A 83 -10.97 -15.63 0.10
N ALA A 84 -11.03 -14.85 1.17
CA ALA A 84 -11.90 -15.07 2.30
C ALA A 84 -13.40 -14.75 2.01
N GLY A 85 -13.69 -14.15 0.86
CA GLY A 85 -15.06 -13.80 0.43
C GLY A 85 -15.61 -12.50 1.02
N LEU A 86 -14.81 -11.73 1.77
CA LEU A 86 -15.23 -10.47 2.40
C LEU A 86 -15.30 -9.31 1.40
N ILE A 87 -14.46 -9.33 0.37
CA ILE A 87 -14.43 -8.32 -0.70
C ILE A 87 -14.33 -8.99 -2.06
N THR A 88 -14.68 -8.26 -3.12
CA THR A 88 -14.59 -8.79 -4.48
C THR A 88 -13.14 -8.87 -4.97
N LEU A 89 -12.81 -9.86 -5.80
CA LEU A 89 -11.48 -10.04 -6.39
C LEU A 89 -11.02 -8.83 -7.22
N TRP A 90 -11.94 -8.04 -7.73
CA TRP A 90 -11.61 -6.82 -8.49
C TRP A 90 -10.87 -5.77 -7.66
N VAL A 91 -11.05 -5.76 -6.33
CA VAL A 91 -10.37 -4.80 -5.44
C VAL A 91 -8.85 -5.02 -5.45
N PRO A 92 -8.30 -6.20 -5.10
CA PRO A 92 -6.85 -6.43 -5.17
C PRO A 92 -6.31 -6.30 -6.60
N VAL A 93 -7.03 -6.75 -7.63
CA VAL A 93 -6.63 -6.58 -9.05
C VAL A 93 -6.47 -5.10 -9.40
N PHE A 94 -7.43 -4.27 -9.00
CA PHE A 94 -7.36 -2.82 -9.20
C PHE A 94 -6.17 -2.20 -8.49
N PHE A 95 -5.94 -2.54 -7.22
CA PHE A 95 -4.81 -2.01 -6.44
C PHE A 95 -3.47 -2.42 -7.04
N PHE A 96 -3.34 -3.67 -7.47
CA PHE A 96 -2.15 -4.17 -8.15
C PHE A 96 -1.88 -3.41 -9.46
N ALA A 97 -2.87 -3.36 -10.36
CA ALA A 97 -2.72 -2.70 -11.66
C ALA A 97 -2.36 -1.20 -11.50
N ARG A 98 -3.13 -0.48 -10.65
CA ARG A 98 -2.89 0.93 -10.37
C ARG A 98 -1.50 1.12 -9.74
N GLY A 99 -1.13 0.29 -8.77
CA GLY A 99 0.17 0.35 -8.11
C GLY A 99 1.31 0.22 -9.11
N THR A 100 1.29 -0.83 -9.91
CA THR A 100 2.31 -1.12 -10.93
C THR A 100 2.43 0.02 -11.95
N ILE A 101 1.30 0.53 -12.47
CA ILE A 101 1.32 1.63 -13.44
C ILE A 101 1.90 2.92 -12.82
N THR A 102 1.46 3.28 -11.60
CA THR A 102 1.97 4.52 -10.96
C THR A 102 3.44 4.41 -10.59
N ASP A 103 3.92 3.25 -10.20
CA ASP A 103 5.33 3.06 -9.83
C ASP A 103 6.22 2.99 -11.08
N PHE A 104 5.72 2.44 -12.20
CA PHE A 104 6.37 2.54 -13.50
C PHE A 104 6.55 3.99 -13.96
N LEU A 105 5.48 4.80 -13.87
CA LEU A 105 5.54 6.23 -14.25
C LEU A 105 6.51 7.01 -13.35
N ARG A 106 6.53 6.74 -12.05
CA ARG A 106 7.51 7.33 -11.12
C ARG A 106 8.94 6.92 -11.46
N GLY A 107 9.14 5.66 -11.85
CA GLY A 107 10.44 5.17 -12.32
C GLY A 107 10.90 5.87 -13.60
N ALA A 108 10.00 6.09 -14.57
CA ALA A 108 10.28 6.84 -15.78
C ALA A 108 10.65 8.31 -15.47
N ALA A 109 9.88 8.96 -14.59
CA ALA A 109 10.19 10.32 -14.13
C ALA A 109 11.53 10.41 -13.40
N ALA A 110 11.87 9.41 -12.57
CA ALA A 110 13.14 9.36 -11.87
C ALA A 110 14.34 9.25 -12.83
N LYS A 111 14.23 8.49 -13.92
CA LYS A 111 15.24 8.43 -15.00
C LYS A 111 15.42 9.78 -15.69
N ALA A 112 14.37 10.61 -15.76
CA ALA A 112 14.42 11.98 -16.28
C ALA A 112 14.88 13.01 -15.22
N GLY A 113 15.40 12.58 -14.06
CA GLY A 113 15.87 13.45 -12.98
C GLY A 113 14.77 14.10 -12.15
N ARG A 114 13.51 13.63 -12.27
CA ARG A 114 12.38 14.11 -11.47
C ARG A 114 12.08 13.15 -10.31
N SER A 115 11.79 13.69 -9.13
CA SER A 115 11.43 12.89 -7.97
C SER A 115 9.91 12.70 -7.85
N GLY A 116 9.48 11.66 -7.14
CA GLY A 116 8.06 11.49 -6.80
C GLY A 116 7.54 12.55 -5.84
N PHE A 117 8.43 13.21 -5.07
CA PHE A 117 8.10 14.17 -4.03
C PHE A 117 9.21 15.24 -3.90
N GLY A 118 8.85 16.45 -3.38
CA GLY A 118 9.81 17.51 -3.10
C GLY A 118 9.91 18.59 -4.18
N ARG A 119 10.98 19.41 -4.13
CA ARG A 119 11.15 20.57 -5.02
C ARG A 119 11.27 20.20 -6.51
N ASN A 120 11.79 19.03 -6.82
CA ASN A 120 11.93 18.53 -8.19
C ASN A 120 10.90 17.44 -8.51
N SER A 121 9.67 17.62 -8.01
CA SER A 121 8.59 16.66 -8.18
C SER A 121 8.17 16.52 -9.66
N MET A 122 7.77 15.29 -10.03
CA MET A 122 7.09 15.05 -11.30
C MET A 122 5.70 15.72 -11.38
N LEU A 123 5.13 16.07 -10.21
CA LEU A 123 3.83 16.73 -10.09
C LEU A 123 4.03 18.25 -10.07
N GLU A 124 3.62 18.92 -11.15
CA GLU A 124 3.77 20.36 -11.34
C GLU A 124 2.51 21.13 -10.93
N THR A 125 1.35 20.47 -11.00
CA THR A 125 0.08 21.10 -10.66
C THR A 125 -0.11 21.19 -9.13
N ARG A 126 -0.69 22.31 -8.67
CA ARG A 126 -0.97 22.54 -7.25
C ARG A 126 -1.90 21.47 -6.65
N TRP A 127 -2.94 21.09 -7.40
CA TRP A 127 -3.88 20.07 -6.95
C TRP A 127 -3.23 18.67 -6.91
N GLY A 128 -2.39 18.33 -7.90
CA GLY A 128 -1.67 17.06 -7.92
C GLY A 128 -0.70 16.93 -6.74
N SER A 129 0.07 17.99 -6.47
CA SER A 129 0.96 18.03 -5.31
C SER A 129 0.20 18.00 -3.98
N ALA A 130 -0.95 18.71 -3.87
CA ALA A 130 -1.80 18.68 -2.67
C ALA A 130 -2.38 17.30 -2.40
N LEU A 131 -2.87 16.60 -3.43
CA LEU A 131 -3.50 15.28 -3.30
C LEU A 131 -2.48 14.16 -3.05
N VAL A 132 -1.31 14.21 -3.66
CA VAL A 132 -0.34 13.11 -3.64
C VAL A 132 0.83 13.38 -2.69
N ALA A 133 1.39 14.59 -2.73
CA ALA A 133 2.62 14.93 -2.01
C ALA A 133 2.37 15.53 -0.62
N SER A 134 1.18 16.07 -0.33
CA SER A 134 0.89 16.67 0.98
C SER A 134 0.97 15.64 2.11
N ARG A 135 1.46 16.08 3.25
CA ARG A 135 1.60 15.24 4.45
C ARG A 135 0.23 14.77 4.94
N GLY A 136 -0.77 15.66 4.96
CA GLY A 136 -2.13 15.34 5.38
C GLY A 136 -2.80 14.26 4.53
N SER A 137 -2.73 14.37 3.20
CA SER A 137 -3.29 13.36 2.30
C SER A 137 -2.63 11.99 2.45
N ARG A 138 -1.32 11.93 2.68
CA ARG A 138 -0.61 10.67 2.91
C ARG A 138 -1.04 10.00 4.22
N VAL A 139 -1.11 10.78 5.30
CA VAL A 139 -1.55 10.28 6.61
C VAL A 139 -3.01 9.82 6.53
N ALA A 140 -3.91 10.64 5.96
CA ALA A 140 -5.32 10.28 5.80
C ALA A 140 -5.50 8.97 5.03
N TYR A 141 -4.76 8.78 3.93
CA TYR A 141 -4.82 7.54 3.14
C TYR A 141 -4.27 6.32 3.91
N ALA A 142 -3.15 6.49 4.62
CA ALA A 142 -2.59 5.42 5.45
C ALA A 142 -3.55 5.03 6.59
N THR A 143 -4.15 6.01 7.27
CA THR A 143 -5.14 5.78 8.32
C THR A 143 -6.39 5.07 7.77
N LEU A 144 -6.90 5.52 6.63
CA LEU A 144 -8.06 4.90 6.00
C LEU A 144 -7.79 3.42 5.65
N LYS A 145 -6.62 3.11 5.10
CA LYS A 145 -6.22 1.72 4.83
C LYS A 145 -6.11 0.89 6.11
N CYS A 146 -5.48 1.47 7.15
CA CYS A 146 -5.35 0.79 8.44
C CYS A 146 -6.72 0.43 9.01
N VAL A 147 -7.64 1.40 9.07
CA VAL A 147 -9.01 1.19 9.57
C VAL A 147 -9.73 0.16 8.71
N CYS A 148 -9.60 0.22 7.38
CA CYS A 148 -10.21 -0.73 6.45
C CYS A 148 -9.71 -2.16 6.71
N PHE A 149 -8.41 -2.37 6.81
CA PHE A 149 -7.83 -3.71 7.04
C PHE A 149 -8.16 -4.25 8.43
N CYS A 150 -8.12 -3.41 9.47
CA CYS A 150 -8.53 -3.81 10.81
C CYS A 150 -10.01 -4.19 10.87
N TRP A 151 -10.87 -3.44 10.17
CA TRP A 151 -12.29 -3.75 10.12
C TRP A 151 -12.57 -5.06 9.40
N LEU A 152 -11.92 -5.29 8.25
CA LEU A 152 -12.01 -6.58 7.53
C LEU A 152 -11.49 -7.74 8.37
N GLY A 153 -10.41 -7.55 9.13
CA GLY A 153 -9.92 -8.54 10.09
C GLY A 153 -10.93 -8.81 11.22
N LEU A 154 -11.58 -7.76 11.72
CA LEU A 154 -12.64 -7.90 12.72
C LEU A 154 -13.86 -8.64 12.17
N GLU A 155 -14.31 -8.30 10.97
CA GLU A 155 -15.40 -8.99 10.27
C GLU A 155 -15.09 -10.47 10.10
N TRP A 156 -13.88 -10.80 9.62
CA TRP A 156 -13.38 -12.16 9.52
C TRP A 156 -13.46 -12.91 10.84
N THR A 157 -12.99 -12.28 11.92
CA THR A 157 -12.99 -12.88 13.28
C THR A 157 -14.42 -13.12 13.77
N VAL A 158 -15.31 -12.14 13.61
CA VAL A 158 -16.70 -12.21 14.06
C VAL A 158 -17.47 -13.28 13.27
N GLU A 159 -17.36 -13.30 11.95
CA GLU A 159 -18.04 -14.31 11.12
C GLU A 159 -17.60 -15.74 11.46
N ARG A 160 -16.32 -15.94 11.73
CA ARG A 160 -15.79 -17.28 12.10
C ARG A 160 -16.12 -17.71 13.51
N SER A 161 -16.14 -16.77 14.47
CA SER A 161 -16.42 -17.09 15.88
C SER A 161 -17.91 -17.26 16.16
N SER A 162 -18.77 -16.48 15.51
CA SER A 162 -20.22 -16.48 15.75
C SER A 162 -20.96 -17.54 14.93
N GLY A 163 -20.40 -18.01 13.82
CA GLY A 163 -21.07 -18.93 12.90
C GLY A 163 -22.47 -18.42 12.51
N ASP A 164 -23.47 -19.29 12.61
CA ASP A 164 -24.87 -18.95 12.31
C ASP A 164 -25.57 -18.13 13.41
N ALA A 165 -24.89 -17.87 14.54
CA ALA A 165 -25.50 -17.15 15.68
C ALA A 165 -25.54 -15.63 15.51
N LEU A 166 -24.83 -15.07 14.51
CA LEU A 166 -24.89 -13.64 14.25
C LEU A 166 -26.25 -13.26 13.67
N SER A 167 -26.96 -12.35 14.36
CA SER A 167 -28.27 -11.89 13.85
C SER A 167 -28.13 -11.25 12.46
N GLY A 168 -29.08 -11.47 11.56
CA GLY A 168 -29.04 -10.95 10.20
C GLY A 168 -28.82 -9.43 10.14
N ALA A 169 -29.39 -8.67 11.08
CA ALA A 169 -29.20 -7.23 11.16
C ALA A 169 -27.76 -6.83 11.55
N ALA A 170 -27.14 -7.53 12.51
CA ALA A 170 -25.79 -7.26 12.94
C ALA A 170 -24.77 -7.64 11.84
N ALA A 171 -24.93 -8.80 11.20
CA ALA A 171 -24.13 -9.22 10.07
C ALA A 171 -24.22 -8.23 8.90
N PHE A 172 -25.43 -7.78 8.58
CA PHE A 172 -25.63 -6.76 7.54
C PHE A 172 -24.91 -5.44 7.88
N GLY A 173 -25.03 -4.97 9.13
CA GLY A 173 -24.35 -3.74 9.58
C GLY A 173 -22.83 -3.84 9.47
N LEU A 174 -22.24 -4.98 9.92
CA LEU A 174 -20.80 -5.23 9.86
C LEU A 174 -20.29 -5.19 8.41
N ARG A 175 -20.96 -5.89 7.50
CA ARG A 175 -20.65 -5.92 6.06
C ARG A 175 -20.84 -4.57 5.38
N ALA A 176 -21.89 -3.83 5.72
CA ALA A 176 -22.16 -2.51 5.15
C ALA A 176 -21.03 -1.53 5.47
N VAL A 177 -20.51 -1.53 6.71
CA VAL A 177 -19.35 -0.71 7.11
C VAL A 177 -18.09 -1.16 6.36
N ALA A 178 -17.84 -2.47 6.27
CA ALA A 178 -16.68 -3.00 5.54
C ALA A 178 -16.68 -2.54 4.07
N HIS A 179 -17.80 -2.72 3.36
CA HIS A 179 -17.95 -2.30 1.96
C HIS A 179 -17.81 -0.79 1.78
N SER A 180 -18.32 0.00 2.74
CA SER A 180 -18.17 1.45 2.73
C SER A 180 -16.71 1.87 2.90
N LEU A 181 -15.96 1.24 3.81
CA LEU A 181 -14.53 1.49 4.02
C LEU A 181 -13.70 1.07 2.80
N VAL A 182 -14.00 -0.07 2.21
CA VAL A 182 -13.34 -0.54 0.96
C VAL A 182 -13.64 0.44 -0.17
N GLY A 183 -14.89 0.83 -0.36
CA GLY A 183 -15.29 1.81 -1.38
C GLY A 183 -14.59 3.15 -1.21
N ALA A 184 -14.52 3.67 0.02
CA ALA A 184 -13.80 4.89 0.35
C ALA A 184 -12.30 4.76 0.06
N THR A 185 -11.70 3.61 0.38
CA THR A 185 -10.27 3.34 0.14
C THR A 185 -9.97 3.27 -1.35
N VAL A 186 -10.81 2.59 -2.15
CA VAL A 186 -10.72 2.53 -3.62
C VAL A 186 -10.87 3.92 -4.22
N PHE A 187 -11.89 4.67 -3.80
CA PHE A 187 -12.13 6.03 -4.27
C PHE A 187 -10.94 6.95 -4.00
N PHE A 188 -10.43 6.95 -2.76
CA PHE A 188 -9.27 7.77 -2.39
C PHE A 188 -8.01 7.35 -3.17
N CYS A 189 -7.86 6.05 -3.41
CA CYS A 189 -6.79 5.49 -4.23
C CYS A 189 -6.86 5.99 -5.68
N LEU A 190 -8.06 6.01 -6.29
CA LEU A 190 -8.32 6.56 -7.62
C LEU A 190 -7.99 8.05 -7.70
N VAL A 191 -8.52 8.84 -6.80
CA VAL A 191 -8.29 10.29 -6.74
C VAL A 191 -6.80 10.61 -6.70
N ARG A 192 -6.01 9.83 -5.94
CA ARG A 192 -4.55 10.00 -5.87
C ARG A 192 -3.80 9.47 -7.10
N ALA A 193 -4.39 8.53 -7.84
CA ALA A 193 -3.77 8.00 -9.06
C ALA A 193 -3.87 9.00 -10.23
N VAL A 194 -4.98 9.72 -10.35
CA VAL A 194 -5.26 10.63 -11.47
C VAL A 194 -4.11 11.61 -11.75
N PRO A 195 -3.59 12.39 -10.78
CA PRO A 195 -2.48 13.32 -11.06
C PRO A 195 -1.21 12.60 -11.52
N VAL A 196 -0.91 11.44 -10.94
CA VAL A 196 0.28 10.66 -11.29
C VAL A 196 0.18 10.13 -12.72
N LEU A 197 -0.99 9.65 -13.13
CA LEU A 197 -1.25 9.18 -14.50
C LEU A 197 -1.21 10.34 -15.50
N TRP A 198 -1.88 11.45 -15.17
CA TRP A 198 -1.98 12.60 -16.05
C TRP A 198 -0.64 13.27 -16.31
N GLU A 199 0.10 13.55 -15.26
CA GLU A 199 1.40 14.23 -15.38
C GLU A 199 2.54 13.25 -15.73
N GLY A 200 2.45 12.00 -15.25
CA GLY A 200 3.44 10.96 -15.51
C GLY A 200 3.56 10.56 -16.98
N ARG A 201 2.46 10.64 -17.75
CA ARG A 201 2.45 10.30 -19.19
C ARG A 201 3.47 11.08 -20.02
N ARG A 202 3.83 12.29 -19.59
CA ARG A 202 4.82 13.13 -20.29
C ARG A 202 6.19 12.46 -20.37
N PHE A 203 6.56 11.70 -19.33
CA PHE A 203 7.85 11.03 -19.24
C PHE A 203 7.95 9.80 -20.14
N LEU A 204 6.83 9.25 -20.62
CA LEU A 204 6.80 8.17 -21.59
C LEU A 204 7.18 8.62 -22.98
N ALA A 205 6.82 9.85 -23.35
CA ALA A 205 7.11 10.43 -24.64
C ALA A 205 8.58 10.94 -24.77
N THR A 206 9.25 11.17 -23.63
CA THR A 206 10.60 11.76 -23.59
C THR A 206 11.72 10.71 -23.56
N SER A 207 11.38 9.41 -23.69
CA SER A 207 12.38 8.33 -23.80
C SER A 207 13.08 8.41 -25.16
N ALA A 208 14.03 9.34 -25.32
CA ALA A 208 14.97 9.29 -26.42
C ALA A 208 15.74 7.95 -26.36
N PRO A 209 16.03 7.30 -27.51
CA PRO A 209 16.77 6.05 -27.54
C PRO A 209 18.10 6.24 -26.81
N MET A 210 18.42 5.39 -25.85
CA MET A 210 19.74 5.38 -25.21
C MET A 210 20.80 5.26 -26.29
N PRO A 211 21.81 6.14 -26.32
CA PRO A 211 22.94 5.97 -27.22
C PRO A 211 23.52 4.57 -26.97
N ALA A 212 23.68 3.79 -28.04
CA ALA A 212 24.25 2.46 -28.00
C ALA A 212 25.58 2.55 -27.24
N ARG A 213 25.68 1.90 -26.08
CA ARG A 213 26.96 1.70 -25.42
C ARG A 213 27.79 0.84 -26.36
N THR A 214 28.70 1.46 -27.08
CA THR A 214 29.77 0.75 -27.75
C THR A 214 30.61 0.09 -26.66
N PHE A 215 30.40 -1.20 -26.44
CA PHE A 215 31.36 -2.01 -25.70
C PHE A 215 32.64 -2.02 -26.53
N GLY A 216 33.57 -1.14 -26.16
CA GLY A 216 34.92 -1.20 -26.71
C GLY A 216 35.54 -2.54 -26.32
N VAL A 217 35.57 -3.44 -27.25
CA VAL A 217 36.43 -4.63 -27.19
C VAL A 217 37.85 -4.11 -27.39
N SER A 218 38.56 -3.86 -26.27
CA SER A 218 40.02 -3.66 -26.30
C SER A 218 40.66 -5.01 -26.67
N ARG A 219 41.26 -5.03 -27.85
CA ARG A 219 42.20 -6.09 -28.23
C ARG A 219 43.51 -5.96 -27.44
#